data_fe0b2c228b45e01678f60bbfd4bbbfa3
#
_entry.id   fe0b2c228b45e01678f60bbfd4bbbfa3
#
_cell.length_a   1.000
_cell.length_b   1.000
_cell.length_c   1.000
_cell.angle_alpha   90.00
_cell.angle_beta   90.00
_cell.angle_gamma   90.00
#
_symmetry.space_group_name_H-M   'P 1'
#
loop_
_entity.id
_entity.type
_entity.pdbx_description
1 polymer ?
#
loop_
_entity_poly.entity_id
_entity_poly.type
_entity_poly.pdbx_seq_one_letter_code
_entity_poly.pdbx_strand_id
1 'polypeptide(L)'
;MSAARELSIAVRRGVVFLFPHPTTSYLLEALMNIRCVVTGQTAQGKSVFVHDAPAEPITLSLLPGYEFHRLWGNESAPKLPSDGTPPPQPRYFPPRGGFRFGIFTVPPEAQVSVDPNQLAQSLAELQQKLPGMAEVLEMDNPGMHTTDTVDFDVILSGEVYLELDDGAEVLLKAGDCVVQNGTRHAWRNRSSENCVIAVTLVGATRGK
;
A
#
# COMPACT_ATOMS: atom_id res chain seq x y z
N MET A 1 19.31 -32.70 12.63
CA MET A 1 19.07 -32.71 11.18
C MET A 1 19.57 -31.38 10.64
N SER A 2 20.70 -31.41 9.91
CA SER A 2 21.36 -30.19 9.40
C SER A 2 20.62 -29.70 8.18
N ALA A 3 20.10 -28.45 8.25
CA ALA A 3 19.54 -27.77 7.08
C ALA A 3 20.65 -27.45 6.10
N ALA A 4 20.62 -28.09 4.94
CA ALA A 4 21.51 -27.77 3.83
C ALA A 4 21.26 -26.32 3.40
N ARG A 5 22.30 -25.46 3.49
CA ARG A 5 22.23 -24.09 2.96
C ARG A 5 22.41 -24.18 1.45
N GLU A 6 21.40 -23.79 0.71
CA GLU A 6 21.54 -23.55 -0.73
C GLU A 6 22.44 -22.33 -0.97
N LEU A 7 23.39 -22.48 -1.86
CA LEU A 7 24.36 -21.45 -2.25
C LEU A 7 24.19 -21.16 -3.74
N SER A 8 24.12 -19.90 -4.13
CA SER A 8 24.22 -19.53 -5.55
C SER A 8 25.67 -19.35 -5.96
N ILE A 9 26.02 -19.82 -7.18
CA ILE A 9 27.36 -19.77 -7.73
C ILE A 9 27.39 -18.71 -8.85
N ALA A 10 28.28 -17.73 -8.71
CA ALA A 10 28.59 -16.80 -9.79
C ALA A 10 30.08 -16.90 -10.13
N VAL A 11 30.42 -17.05 -11.42
CA VAL A 11 31.77 -17.09 -11.93
C VAL A 11 32.09 -15.82 -12.70
N ARG A 12 33.06 -15.04 -12.24
CA ARG A 12 33.56 -13.85 -12.96
C ARG A 12 35.09 -13.90 -12.98
N ARG A 13 35.68 -13.89 -14.18
CA ARG A 13 37.12 -13.92 -14.43
C ARG A 13 37.87 -15.09 -13.71
N GLY A 14 37.26 -16.30 -13.71
CA GLY A 14 37.89 -17.50 -13.13
C GLY A 14 37.85 -17.57 -11.60
N VAL A 15 37.24 -16.63 -10.91
CA VAL A 15 37.02 -16.66 -9.46
C VAL A 15 35.58 -17.07 -9.18
N VAL A 16 35.43 -18.12 -8.35
CA VAL A 16 34.13 -18.61 -7.91
C VAL A 16 33.73 -17.84 -6.66
N PHE A 17 32.61 -17.10 -6.75
CA PHE A 17 31.98 -16.44 -5.60
C PHE A 17 30.83 -17.30 -5.13
N LEU A 18 30.84 -17.71 -3.88
CA LEU A 18 29.73 -18.37 -3.20
C LEU A 18 28.98 -17.31 -2.37
N PHE A 19 27.78 -16.97 -2.80
CA PHE A 19 26.91 -16.10 -2.02
C PHE A 19 25.87 -16.96 -1.30
N PRO A 20 25.62 -16.75 0.00
CA PRO A 20 24.45 -17.33 0.63
C PRO A 20 23.21 -16.75 -0.07
N HIS A 21 22.29 -17.62 -0.49
CA HIS A 21 20.98 -17.14 -0.91
C HIS A 21 20.38 -16.34 0.26
N PRO A 22 19.90 -15.11 0.03
CA PRO A 22 19.10 -14.45 1.03
C PRO A 22 17.90 -15.37 1.31
N THR A 23 17.75 -15.79 2.55
CA THR A 23 16.56 -16.53 2.96
C THR A 23 15.34 -15.65 2.67
N THR A 24 14.22 -16.25 2.26
CA THR A 24 12.96 -15.56 1.97
C THR A 24 12.58 -14.56 3.07
N SER A 25 12.97 -14.82 4.32
CA SER A 25 12.83 -13.93 5.47
C SER A 25 13.52 -12.57 5.31
N TYR A 26 14.76 -12.51 4.78
CA TYR A 26 15.44 -11.23 4.55
C TYR A 26 14.83 -10.41 3.42
N LEU A 27 14.24 -11.07 2.41
CA LEU A 27 13.52 -10.38 1.35
C LEU A 27 12.18 -9.84 1.85
N LEU A 28 11.49 -10.56 2.74
CA LEU A 28 10.24 -10.11 3.35
C LEU A 28 10.48 -8.92 4.29
N GLU A 29 11.50 -9.00 5.18
CA GLU A 29 11.88 -7.88 6.05
C GLU A 29 12.36 -6.66 5.26
N ALA A 30 13.05 -6.85 4.13
CA ALA A 30 13.47 -5.76 3.26
C ALA A 30 12.29 -5.10 2.51
N LEU A 31 11.22 -5.85 2.21
CA LEU A 31 10.00 -5.31 1.58
C LEU A 31 9.13 -4.53 2.57
N MET A 32 9.20 -4.83 3.87
CA MET A 32 8.49 -4.09 4.92
C MET A 32 9.13 -2.74 5.25
N ASN A 33 10.40 -2.49 4.84
CA ASN A 33 11.08 -1.22 5.08
C ASN A 33 10.99 -0.33 3.83
N ILE A 34 9.85 0.34 3.68
CA ILE A 34 9.57 1.21 2.54
C ILE A 34 10.38 2.50 2.70
N ARG A 35 11.41 2.67 1.87
CA ARG A 35 12.18 3.92 1.79
C ARG A 35 11.50 4.87 0.80
N CYS A 36 11.23 6.09 1.25
CA CYS A 36 10.69 7.16 0.41
C CYS A 36 11.80 8.16 0.09
N VAL A 37 12.01 8.43 -1.21
CA VAL A 37 12.95 9.45 -1.68
C VAL A 37 12.16 10.51 -2.43
N VAL A 38 12.29 11.78 -2.03
CA VAL A 38 11.60 12.91 -2.66
C VAL A 38 12.62 13.87 -3.25
N THR A 39 12.36 14.31 -4.47
CA THR A 39 13.16 15.33 -5.16
C THR A 39 12.42 16.66 -5.18
N GLY A 40 13.18 17.75 -5.25
CA GLY A 40 12.67 19.11 -5.38
C GLY A 40 13.62 19.98 -6.19
N GLN A 41 13.23 21.24 -6.36
CA GLN A 41 14.08 22.24 -7.00
C GLN A 41 14.36 23.41 -6.04
N THR A 42 15.62 23.88 -6.03
CA THR A 42 15.97 25.12 -5.32
C THR A 42 15.38 26.33 -6.03
N ALA A 43 15.41 27.49 -5.38
CA ALA A 43 15.02 28.77 -5.99
C ALA A 43 15.80 29.11 -7.27
N GLN A 44 17.01 28.54 -7.44
CA GLN A 44 17.84 28.70 -8.63
C GLN A 44 17.58 27.63 -9.70
N GLY A 45 16.55 26.78 -9.51
CA GLY A 45 16.16 25.72 -10.45
C GLY A 45 17.03 24.46 -10.41
N LYS A 46 17.91 24.32 -9.41
CA LYS A 46 18.76 23.13 -9.27
C LYS A 46 17.96 21.99 -8.64
N SER A 47 17.98 20.80 -9.27
CA SER A 47 17.38 19.58 -8.74
C SER A 47 18.17 19.04 -7.55
N VAL A 48 17.48 18.68 -6.48
CA VAL A 48 18.05 18.19 -5.22
C VAL A 48 17.19 17.07 -4.63
N PHE A 49 17.79 16.23 -3.79
CA PHE A 49 17.03 15.35 -2.89
C PHE A 49 16.64 16.16 -1.64
N VAL A 50 15.36 16.14 -1.31
CA VAL A 50 14.82 16.87 -0.15
C VAL A 50 14.38 15.96 0.98
N HIS A 51 14.15 14.69 0.67
CA HIS A 51 13.84 13.64 1.65
C HIS A 51 14.44 12.31 1.19
N ASP A 52 14.96 11.54 2.13
CA ASP A 52 15.48 10.19 1.91
C ASP A 52 15.47 9.45 3.26
N ALA A 53 14.35 8.77 3.57
CA ALA A 53 14.17 8.05 4.82
C ALA A 53 13.12 6.94 4.67
N PRO A 54 13.06 5.99 5.63
CA PRO A 54 11.94 5.07 5.74
C PRO A 54 10.62 5.81 5.92
N ALA A 55 9.56 5.27 5.31
CA ALA A 55 8.19 5.75 5.48
C ALA A 55 7.54 4.97 6.63
N GLU A 56 7.15 5.68 7.69
CA GLU A 56 6.52 5.07 8.85
C GLU A 56 5.11 4.53 8.49
N PRO A 57 4.78 3.29 8.91
CA PRO A 57 3.47 2.73 8.69
C PRO A 57 2.41 3.35 9.61
N ILE A 58 1.22 3.54 9.07
CA ILE A 58 0.01 3.81 9.85
C ILE A 58 -0.66 2.47 10.12
N THR A 59 -0.76 2.09 11.38
CA THR A 59 -1.45 0.89 11.85
C THR A 59 -2.72 1.27 12.61
N LEU A 60 -3.71 0.38 12.60
CA LEU A 60 -5.05 0.63 13.13
C LEU A 60 -5.54 -0.56 13.96
N SER A 61 -6.15 -0.29 15.10
CA SER A 61 -6.77 -1.34 15.92
C SER A 61 -8.00 -1.98 15.25
N LEU A 62 -8.71 -1.24 14.38
CA LEU A 62 -9.83 -1.75 13.61
C LEU A 62 -9.39 -2.72 12.49
N LEU A 63 -8.18 -2.57 11.98
CA LEU A 63 -7.61 -3.32 10.88
C LEU A 63 -6.27 -3.95 11.30
N PRO A 64 -6.28 -4.89 12.26
CA PRO A 64 -5.05 -5.49 12.78
C PRO A 64 -4.27 -6.18 11.66
N GLY A 65 -2.96 -5.95 11.61
CA GLY A 65 -2.07 -6.46 10.58
C GLY A 65 -2.04 -5.68 9.27
N TYR A 66 -3.00 -4.78 9.03
CA TYR A 66 -2.90 -3.82 7.93
C TYR A 66 -1.90 -2.73 8.27
N GLU A 67 -1.10 -2.34 7.27
CA GLU A 67 -0.18 -1.21 7.34
C GLU A 67 -0.43 -0.29 6.13
N PHE A 68 -0.47 1.02 6.36
CA PHE A 68 -0.69 2.01 5.32
C PHE A 68 0.46 3.01 5.30
N HIS A 69 1.15 3.13 4.18
CA HIS A 69 2.20 4.12 3.97
C HIS A 69 1.70 5.19 3.00
N ARG A 70 1.44 6.38 3.52
CA ARG A 70 1.04 7.54 2.71
C ARG A 70 2.31 8.26 2.23
N LEU A 71 2.75 7.94 1.02
CA LEU A 71 4.04 8.41 0.51
C LEU A 71 3.95 9.80 -0.08
N TRP A 72 2.91 10.07 -0.89
CA TRP A 72 2.72 11.36 -1.55
C TRP A 72 1.26 11.57 -1.95
N GLY A 73 0.89 12.84 -2.20
CA GLY A 73 -0.43 13.16 -2.72
C GLY A 73 -0.60 14.65 -2.93
N ASN A 74 -1.66 15.01 -3.63
CA ASN A 74 -2.06 16.39 -3.82
C ASN A 74 -3.59 16.47 -3.91
N GLU A 75 -4.16 17.60 -3.49
CA GLU A 75 -5.61 17.86 -3.55
C GLU A 75 -6.07 18.30 -4.96
N SER A 76 -5.15 18.59 -5.85
CA SER A 76 -5.40 19.01 -7.24
C SER A 76 -4.26 18.59 -8.14
N ALA A 77 -4.31 18.91 -9.43
CA ALA A 77 -3.20 18.70 -10.34
C ALA A 77 -1.92 19.37 -9.80
N PRO A 78 -0.79 18.66 -9.76
CA PRO A 78 0.45 19.21 -9.24
C PRO A 78 0.97 20.36 -10.11
N LYS A 79 1.64 21.32 -9.46
CA LYS A 79 2.28 22.45 -10.14
C LYS A 79 3.80 22.30 -10.07
N LEU A 80 4.47 22.62 -11.19
CA LEU A 80 5.90 22.62 -11.28
C LEU A 80 6.43 24.04 -11.61
N PRO A 81 7.64 24.39 -11.14
CA PRO A 81 8.53 23.60 -10.30
C PRO A 81 8.00 23.43 -8.87
N SER A 82 8.46 22.39 -8.19
CA SER A 82 8.16 22.10 -6.77
C SER A 82 9.48 22.04 -5.99
N ASP A 83 9.48 22.58 -4.79
CA ASP A 83 10.59 22.47 -3.84
C ASP A 83 10.63 21.11 -3.11
N GLY A 84 9.63 20.25 -3.33
CA GLY A 84 9.52 18.94 -2.69
C GLY A 84 8.87 18.98 -1.31
N THR A 85 8.30 20.10 -0.88
CA THR A 85 7.50 20.18 0.34
C THR A 85 6.24 19.32 0.19
N PRO A 86 5.97 18.38 1.12
CA PRO A 86 4.78 17.53 1.05
C PRO A 86 3.50 18.37 1.11
N PRO A 87 2.60 18.26 0.12
CA PRO A 87 1.31 18.92 0.18
C PRO A 87 0.43 18.38 1.33
N PRO A 88 -0.45 19.21 1.92
CA PRO A 88 -1.43 18.74 2.89
C PRO A 88 -2.32 17.65 2.29
N GLN A 89 -2.59 16.61 3.06
CA GLN A 89 -3.48 15.51 2.69
C GLN A 89 -4.51 15.29 3.82
N PRO A 90 -5.54 16.15 3.93
CA PRO A 90 -6.47 16.14 5.06
C PRO A 90 -7.38 14.90 5.08
N ARG A 91 -7.53 14.23 3.95
CA ARG A 91 -8.30 12.98 3.81
C ARG A 91 -7.44 11.87 3.20
N TYR A 92 -7.81 10.63 3.48
CA TYR A 92 -7.14 9.47 2.89
C TYR A 92 -7.38 9.40 1.37
N PHE A 93 -8.64 9.45 0.95
CA PHE A 93 -8.97 9.50 -0.47
C PHE A 93 -8.83 10.92 -1.03
N PRO A 94 -8.31 11.07 -2.26
CA PRO A 94 -8.14 12.37 -2.88
C PRO A 94 -9.50 12.95 -3.32
N PRO A 95 -9.66 14.29 -3.33
CA PRO A 95 -10.78 14.91 -3.99
C PRO A 95 -10.64 14.82 -5.51
N ARG A 96 -11.70 15.17 -6.25
CA ARG A 96 -11.68 15.23 -7.72
C ARG A 96 -10.46 15.99 -8.25
N GLY A 97 -9.71 15.33 -9.14
CA GLY A 97 -8.49 15.89 -9.76
C GLY A 97 -7.26 15.89 -8.85
N GLY A 98 -7.40 15.45 -7.61
CA GLY A 98 -6.29 15.14 -6.71
C GLY A 98 -5.81 13.70 -6.90
N PHE A 99 -4.73 13.35 -6.21
CA PHE A 99 -4.22 11.99 -6.19
C PHE A 99 -3.58 11.64 -4.85
N ARG A 100 -3.43 10.34 -4.60
CA ARG A 100 -2.59 9.77 -3.53
C ARG A 100 -1.69 8.70 -4.12
N PHE A 101 -0.49 8.61 -3.60
CA PHE A 101 0.44 7.52 -3.86
C PHE A 101 0.83 6.90 -2.52
N GLY A 102 0.72 5.60 -2.41
CA GLY A 102 1.00 4.88 -1.18
C GLY A 102 1.27 3.41 -1.40
N ILE A 103 1.52 2.73 -0.30
CA ILE A 103 1.64 1.27 -0.23
C ILE A 103 0.81 0.82 0.96
N PHE A 104 0.10 -0.29 0.81
CA PHE A 104 -0.60 -0.91 1.92
C PHE A 104 -0.37 -2.42 1.93
N THR A 105 -0.47 -2.98 3.14
CA THR A 105 -0.34 -4.40 3.40
C THR A 105 -1.69 -4.98 3.73
N VAL A 106 -2.05 -6.10 3.11
CA VAL A 106 -3.24 -6.90 3.41
C VAL A 106 -2.78 -8.17 4.12
N PRO A 107 -3.03 -8.31 5.43
CA PRO A 107 -2.66 -9.51 6.17
C PRO A 107 -3.58 -10.68 5.83
N PRO A 108 -3.20 -11.94 6.15
CA PRO A 108 -4.08 -13.09 6.07
C PRO A 108 -5.38 -12.87 6.85
N GLU A 109 -6.54 -13.18 6.25
CA GLU A 109 -7.86 -13.02 6.88
C GLU A 109 -7.96 -13.73 8.24
N ALA A 110 -7.31 -14.88 8.41
CA ALA A 110 -7.30 -15.63 9.67
C ALA A 110 -6.62 -14.88 10.84
N GLN A 111 -5.87 -13.82 10.57
CA GLN A 111 -5.21 -13.00 11.59
C GLN A 111 -6.01 -11.75 11.97
N VAL A 112 -7.06 -11.42 11.23
CA VAL A 112 -7.87 -10.23 11.48
C VAL A 112 -8.96 -10.54 12.51
N SER A 113 -8.86 -9.97 13.70
CA SER A 113 -9.86 -10.08 14.76
C SER A 113 -10.07 -8.72 15.42
N VAL A 114 -11.32 -8.27 15.46
CA VAL A 114 -11.69 -6.98 16.06
C VAL A 114 -12.46 -7.25 17.35
N ASP A 115 -12.06 -6.61 18.46
CA ASP A 115 -12.81 -6.66 19.72
C ASP A 115 -14.07 -5.77 19.63
N PRO A 116 -15.27 -6.34 19.71
CA PRO A 116 -16.52 -5.57 19.62
C PRO A 116 -16.65 -4.50 20.71
N ASN A 117 -16.01 -4.70 21.86
CA ASN A 117 -16.07 -3.74 22.98
C ASN A 117 -15.23 -2.49 22.72
N GLN A 118 -14.32 -2.55 21.76
CA GLN A 118 -13.42 -1.43 21.40
C GLN A 118 -13.84 -0.76 20.08
N LEU A 119 -14.93 -1.19 19.46
CA LEU A 119 -15.33 -0.71 18.13
C LEU A 119 -15.43 0.81 18.03
N ALA A 120 -16.06 1.48 18.99
CA ALA A 120 -16.20 2.94 18.98
C ALA A 120 -14.84 3.65 19.06
N GLN A 121 -13.92 3.16 19.88
CA GLN A 121 -12.56 3.70 19.99
C GLN A 121 -11.76 3.44 18.71
N SER A 122 -11.87 2.26 18.13
CA SER A 122 -11.18 1.88 16.90
C SER A 122 -11.68 2.69 15.70
N LEU A 123 -12.97 3.02 15.63
CA LEU A 123 -13.52 3.92 14.62
C LEU A 123 -13.02 5.37 14.79
N ALA A 124 -12.89 5.84 16.04
CA ALA A 124 -12.32 7.17 16.32
C ALA A 124 -10.82 7.23 15.91
N GLU A 125 -10.07 6.18 16.20
CA GLU A 125 -8.68 6.04 15.76
C GLU A 125 -8.58 6.04 14.21
N LEU A 126 -9.42 5.27 13.53
CA LEU A 126 -9.48 5.23 12.06
C LEU A 126 -9.74 6.63 11.50
N GLN A 127 -10.74 7.36 12.04
CA GLN A 127 -11.05 8.71 11.60
C GLN A 127 -9.90 9.70 11.85
N GLN A 128 -9.15 9.53 12.93
CA GLN A 128 -7.99 10.37 13.24
C GLN A 128 -6.80 10.09 12.29
N LYS A 129 -6.47 8.81 12.07
CA LYS A 129 -5.26 8.40 11.32
C LYS A 129 -5.49 8.38 9.81
N LEU A 130 -6.67 7.94 9.37
CA LEU A 130 -7.08 7.85 7.96
C LEU A 130 -8.46 8.52 7.76
N PRO A 131 -8.55 9.86 7.85
CA PRO A 131 -9.82 10.58 7.73
C PRO A 131 -10.53 10.27 6.41
N GLY A 132 -11.82 9.90 6.49
CA GLY A 132 -12.64 9.54 5.34
C GLY A 132 -12.65 8.06 4.98
N MET A 133 -11.80 7.23 5.58
CA MET A 133 -11.80 5.79 5.34
C MET A 133 -13.11 5.14 5.83
N ALA A 134 -13.57 5.48 7.03
CA ALA A 134 -14.80 4.93 7.60
C ALA A 134 -16.06 5.25 6.76
N GLU A 135 -16.03 6.31 5.97
CA GLU A 135 -17.19 6.76 5.17
C GLU A 135 -17.45 5.85 3.96
N VAL A 136 -16.46 5.09 3.51
CA VAL A 136 -16.55 4.23 2.33
C VAL A 136 -16.68 2.75 2.67
N LEU A 137 -16.38 2.34 3.91
CA LEU A 137 -16.45 0.95 4.36
C LEU A 137 -17.90 0.51 4.58
N GLU A 138 -18.24 -0.69 4.12
CA GLU A 138 -19.53 -1.33 4.38
C GLU A 138 -19.47 -2.10 5.70
N MET A 139 -20.34 -1.74 6.64
CA MET A 139 -20.35 -2.34 7.98
C MET A 139 -20.95 -3.75 7.99
N ASP A 140 -21.82 -4.06 7.05
CA ASP A 140 -22.47 -5.36 6.86
C ASP A 140 -21.68 -6.33 5.97
N ASN A 141 -20.67 -5.82 5.26
CA ASN A 141 -19.75 -6.62 4.46
C ASN A 141 -18.30 -6.16 4.70
N PRO A 142 -17.64 -6.64 5.79
CA PRO A 142 -16.33 -6.17 6.19
C PRO A 142 -15.29 -6.23 5.08
N GLY A 143 -14.58 -5.13 4.87
CA GLY A 143 -13.58 -4.95 3.83
C GLY A 143 -14.12 -4.51 2.48
N MET A 144 -15.43 -4.66 2.23
CA MET A 144 -16.06 -4.15 1.01
C MET A 144 -16.22 -2.64 1.07
N HIS A 145 -15.90 -1.98 -0.03
CA HIS A 145 -15.97 -0.51 -0.11
C HIS A 145 -16.09 0.00 -1.54
N THR A 146 -16.48 1.26 -1.67
CA THR A 146 -16.58 1.98 -2.94
C THR A 146 -16.02 3.38 -2.78
N THR A 147 -15.16 3.79 -3.71
CA THR A 147 -14.49 5.09 -3.70
C THR A 147 -14.77 5.87 -4.98
N ASP A 148 -14.71 7.21 -4.90
CA ASP A 148 -14.80 8.08 -6.08
C ASP A 148 -13.38 8.32 -6.64
N THR A 149 -12.67 7.21 -6.92
CA THR A 149 -11.30 7.22 -7.47
C THR A 149 -11.18 6.24 -8.62
N VAL A 150 -10.19 6.48 -9.47
CA VAL A 150 -9.61 5.45 -10.33
C VAL A 150 -8.27 5.10 -9.71
N ASP A 151 -8.07 3.82 -9.41
CA ASP A 151 -6.89 3.34 -8.72
C ASP A 151 -6.02 2.52 -9.65
N PHE A 152 -4.72 2.70 -9.53
CA PHE A 152 -3.71 1.91 -10.23
C PHE A 152 -2.92 1.16 -9.19
N ASP A 153 -3.18 -0.14 -9.11
CA ASP A 153 -2.59 -1.03 -8.11
C ASP A 153 -1.56 -1.95 -8.74
N VAL A 154 -0.49 -2.22 -8.02
CA VAL A 154 0.53 -3.20 -8.39
C VAL A 154 0.81 -4.09 -7.19
N ILE A 155 0.63 -5.39 -7.35
CA ILE A 155 1.00 -6.37 -6.32
C ILE A 155 2.52 -6.45 -6.26
N LEU A 156 3.11 -6.03 -5.15
CA LEU A 156 4.56 -6.04 -4.95
C LEU A 156 5.06 -7.39 -4.43
N SER A 157 4.29 -8.01 -3.52
CA SER A 157 4.61 -9.33 -2.94
C SER A 157 3.37 -10.02 -2.42
N GLY A 158 3.44 -11.33 -2.23
CA GLY A 158 2.33 -12.16 -1.79
C GLY A 158 1.29 -12.38 -2.87
N GLU A 159 0.08 -12.76 -2.43
CA GLU A 159 -1.09 -12.94 -3.29
C GLU A 159 -2.35 -12.49 -2.57
N VAL A 160 -3.36 -12.08 -3.33
CA VAL A 160 -4.64 -11.61 -2.80
C VAL A 160 -5.75 -11.83 -3.83
N TYR A 161 -6.96 -12.11 -3.39
CA TYR A 161 -8.15 -12.07 -4.24
C TYR A 161 -8.72 -10.65 -4.24
N LEU A 162 -9.00 -10.14 -5.43
CA LEU A 162 -9.87 -8.97 -5.62
C LEU A 162 -11.29 -9.47 -5.81
N GLU A 163 -12.16 -9.17 -4.86
CA GLU A 163 -13.59 -9.50 -4.89
C GLU A 163 -14.40 -8.31 -5.36
N LEU A 164 -15.35 -8.55 -6.26
CA LEU A 164 -16.33 -7.58 -6.76
C LEU A 164 -17.75 -8.00 -6.34
N ASP A 165 -18.77 -7.39 -6.98
CA ASP A 165 -20.16 -7.75 -6.79
C ASP A 165 -20.43 -9.21 -7.17
N ASP A 166 -21.49 -9.79 -6.56
CA ASP A 166 -21.99 -11.13 -6.81
C ASP A 166 -20.93 -12.25 -6.55
N GLY A 167 -19.90 -11.93 -5.75
CA GLY A 167 -18.83 -12.88 -5.42
C GLY A 167 -17.86 -13.16 -6.59
N ALA A 168 -17.84 -12.29 -7.59
CA ALA A 168 -16.85 -12.39 -8.66
C ALA A 168 -15.45 -12.09 -8.11
N GLU A 169 -14.50 -13.00 -8.32
CA GLU A 169 -13.15 -12.89 -7.76
C GLU A 169 -12.07 -13.17 -8.81
N VAL A 170 -10.92 -12.53 -8.63
CA VAL A 170 -9.70 -12.85 -9.36
C VAL A 170 -8.52 -12.94 -8.40
N LEU A 171 -7.72 -14.00 -8.52
CA LEU A 171 -6.46 -14.13 -7.79
C LEU A 171 -5.38 -13.28 -8.47
N LEU A 172 -4.75 -12.43 -7.69
CA LEU A 172 -3.64 -11.57 -8.08
C LEU A 172 -2.37 -11.98 -7.34
N LYS A 173 -1.24 -11.89 -8.02
CA LYS A 173 0.10 -12.26 -7.52
C LYS A 173 1.10 -11.15 -7.80
N ALA A 174 2.26 -11.25 -7.17
CA ALA A 174 3.35 -10.28 -7.38
C ALA A 174 3.64 -10.06 -8.87
N GLY A 175 3.60 -8.79 -9.29
CA GLY A 175 3.74 -8.33 -10.67
C GLY A 175 2.42 -8.06 -11.39
N ASP A 176 1.28 -8.55 -10.87
CA ASP A 176 -0.02 -8.25 -11.45
C ASP A 176 -0.43 -6.80 -11.19
N CYS A 177 -1.14 -6.21 -12.14
CA CYS A 177 -1.64 -4.85 -12.09
C CYS A 177 -3.16 -4.83 -12.16
N VAL A 178 -3.77 -3.91 -11.42
CA VAL A 178 -5.22 -3.67 -11.45
C VAL A 178 -5.47 -2.22 -11.83
N VAL A 179 -6.46 -1.98 -12.66
CA VAL A 179 -7.08 -0.67 -12.84
C VAL A 179 -8.47 -0.74 -12.24
N GLN A 180 -8.63 -0.15 -11.06
CA GLN A 180 -9.88 -0.14 -10.31
C GLN A 180 -10.65 1.14 -10.63
N ASN A 181 -11.76 1.00 -11.33
CA ASN A 181 -12.55 2.13 -11.85
C ASN A 181 -13.67 2.56 -10.89
N GLY A 182 -13.35 2.77 -9.61
CA GLY A 182 -14.34 3.16 -8.60
C GLY A 182 -15.46 2.13 -8.43
N THR A 183 -15.18 0.87 -8.70
CA THR A 183 -16.12 -0.25 -8.50
C THR A 183 -16.16 -0.63 -7.03
N ARG A 184 -17.26 -1.20 -6.59
CA ARG A 184 -17.37 -1.83 -5.29
C ARG A 184 -16.47 -3.04 -5.22
N HIS A 185 -15.57 -3.14 -4.21
CA HIS A 185 -14.57 -4.19 -4.13
C HIS A 185 -14.07 -4.45 -2.71
N ALA A 186 -13.41 -5.61 -2.54
CA ALA A 186 -12.65 -5.96 -1.35
C ALA A 186 -11.37 -6.72 -1.72
N TRP A 187 -10.37 -6.61 -0.85
CA TRP A 187 -9.14 -7.38 -0.91
C TRP A 187 -9.22 -8.53 0.09
N ARG A 188 -9.15 -9.79 -0.40
CA ARG A 188 -9.27 -11.02 0.41
C ARG A 188 -7.96 -11.79 0.38
N ASN A 189 -7.20 -11.73 1.45
CA ASN A 189 -5.96 -12.49 1.54
C ASN A 189 -6.22 -13.83 2.25
N ARG A 190 -6.38 -14.88 1.46
CA ARG A 190 -6.59 -16.25 1.95
C ARG A 190 -5.29 -17.03 2.05
N SER A 191 -4.15 -16.41 1.78
CA SER A 191 -2.84 -17.02 1.93
C SER A 191 -2.37 -17.01 3.39
N SER A 192 -1.17 -17.50 3.64
CA SER A 192 -0.54 -17.49 4.97
C SER A 192 0.42 -16.31 5.16
N GLU A 193 0.64 -15.49 4.14
CA GLU A 193 1.61 -14.40 4.13
C GLU A 193 0.95 -13.07 3.80
N ASN A 194 1.57 -11.97 4.20
CA ASN A 194 1.11 -10.64 3.86
C ASN A 194 1.18 -10.40 2.34
N CYS A 195 0.15 -9.76 1.80
CA CYS A 195 0.19 -9.20 0.45
C CYS A 195 0.48 -7.70 0.52
N VAL A 196 1.48 -7.23 -0.22
CA VAL A 196 1.88 -5.82 -0.27
C VAL A 196 1.49 -5.24 -1.62
N ILE A 197 0.80 -4.11 -1.60
CA ILE A 197 0.22 -3.48 -2.79
C ILE A 197 0.66 -2.02 -2.85
N ALA A 198 1.28 -1.61 -3.96
CA ALA A 198 1.46 -0.20 -4.28
C ALA A 198 0.21 0.34 -4.96
N VAL A 199 -0.23 1.54 -4.57
CA VAL A 199 -1.46 2.14 -5.09
C VAL A 199 -1.27 3.61 -5.47
N THR A 200 -1.85 4.00 -6.59
CA THR A 200 -2.08 5.41 -6.93
C THR A 200 -3.57 5.63 -7.09
N LEU A 201 -4.16 6.39 -6.17
CA LEU A 201 -5.57 6.79 -6.19
C LEU A 201 -5.68 8.14 -6.91
N VAL A 202 -6.51 8.22 -7.94
CA VAL A 202 -6.81 9.46 -8.67
C VAL A 202 -8.27 9.83 -8.47
N GLY A 203 -8.52 10.96 -7.84
CA GLY A 203 -9.87 11.44 -7.54
C GLY A 203 -10.69 11.68 -8.80
N ALA A 204 -11.84 11.03 -8.88
CA ALA A 204 -12.75 11.04 -10.01
C ALA A 204 -14.08 11.72 -9.68
N THR A 205 -14.93 11.87 -10.69
CA THR A 205 -16.32 12.29 -10.53
C THR A 205 -17.22 11.11 -10.82
N ARG A 206 -18.05 10.72 -9.84
CA ARG A 206 -19.09 9.74 -10.09
C ARG A 206 -20.24 10.39 -10.84
N GLY A 207 -20.63 9.84 -11.97
CA GLY A 207 -21.85 10.18 -12.69
C GLY A 207 -23.09 9.76 -11.90
N LYS A 208 -24.22 10.36 -12.24
CA LYS A 208 -25.54 9.96 -11.72
C LYS A 208 -26.00 8.71 -12.43
#